data_ebee7b9347505b62ff9f8e0fd277f176
#
_entry.id   ebee7b9347505b62ff9f8e0fd277f176
#
_cell.length_a   1.000
_cell.length_b   1.000
_cell.length_c   1.000
_cell.angle_alpha   90.00
_cell.angle_beta   90.00
_cell.angle_gamma   90.00
#
_symmetry.space_group_name_H-M   'P 1'
#
loop_
_entity.id
_entity.type
_entity.pdbx_description
1 polymer ?
#
loop_
_entity_poly.entity_id
_entity_poly.type
_entity_poly.pdbx_seq_one_letter_code
_entity_poly.pdbx_strand_id
1 'polypeptide(L)'
;MRADCLLDTNVLLYAISDAPGEAPKRDAARKLMAQDNWGLSVPVLQEFYVNTTRAKKPKSKAAMTLAQAGNAVQHIMAYPVVPNTSALLLQAMELQKIHQTSFWDAMVIAAAHELGALTVYSEDLNHGQRYGNITVVNPFHLDS
;
A
#
# COMPACT_ATOMS: atom_id res chain seq x y z
N MET A 1 10.49 14.36 2.89
CA MET A 1 10.06 13.06 2.38
C MET A 1 8.77 13.28 1.59
N ARG A 2 8.82 13.01 0.30
CA ARG A 2 7.68 13.27 -0.58
C ARG A 2 7.55 12.16 -1.63
N ALA A 3 6.31 11.90 -2.03
CA ALA A 3 5.98 11.01 -3.13
C ALA A 3 4.68 11.48 -3.78
N ASP A 4 4.52 11.17 -5.06
CA ASP A 4 3.29 11.55 -5.79
C ASP A 4 2.10 10.68 -5.41
N CYS A 5 2.37 9.45 -5.01
CA CYS A 5 1.32 8.50 -4.64
C CYS A 5 1.79 7.60 -3.50
N LEU A 6 0.82 6.99 -2.83
CA LEU A 6 1.04 5.97 -1.82
C LEU A 6 0.52 4.64 -2.33
N LEU A 7 1.31 3.58 -2.15
CA LEU A 7 0.90 2.23 -2.48
C LEU A 7 0.41 1.50 -1.24
N ASP A 8 -0.76 0.89 -1.32
CA ASP A 8 -1.26 0.01 -0.28
C ASP A 8 -0.65 -1.39 -0.44
N THR A 9 -0.79 -2.21 0.57
CA THR A 9 -0.13 -3.52 0.66
C THR A 9 -0.47 -4.43 -0.52
N ASN A 10 -1.71 -4.43 -0.98
CA ASN A 10 -2.13 -5.32 -2.07
C ASN A 10 -1.34 -5.06 -3.36
N VAL A 11 -0.94 -3.82 -3.62
CA VAL A 11 -0.13 -3.51 -4.80
C VAL A 11 1.22 -4.23 -4.73
N LEU A 12 1.88 -4.17 -3.57
CA LEU A 12 3.15 -4.86 -3.37
C LEU A 12 3.00 -6.38 -3.51
N LEU A 13 1.92 -6.93 -2.95
CA LEU A 13 1.69 -8.37 -2.99
C LEU A 13 1.42 -8.86 -4.41
N TYR A 14 0.65 -8.11 -5.21
CA TYR A 14 0.45 -8.49 -6.61
C TYR A 14 1.74 -8.42 -7.41
N ALA A 15 2.59 -7.44 -7.13
CA ALA A 15 3.84 -7.28 -7.88
C ALA A 15 4.75 -8.50 -7.77
N ILE A 16 4.67 -9.24 -6.68
CA ILE A 16 5.48 -10.45 -6.46
C ILE A 16 4.69 -11.74 -6.67
N SER A 17 3.43 -11.66 -7.07
CA SER A 17 2.57 -12.83 -7.19
C SER A 17 3.00 -13.70 -8.36
N ASP A 18 3.04 -15.02 -8.12
CA ASP A 18 3.22 -16.04 -9.16
C ASP A 18 1.96 -16.89 -9.32
N ALA A 19 0.84 -16.48 -8.72
CA ALA A 19 -0.40 -17.22 -8.74
C ALA A 19 -1.00 -17.24 -10.16
N PRO A 20 -1.52 -18.41 -10.60
CA PRO A 20 -2.23 -18.47 -11.87
C PRO A 20 -3.43 -17.52 -11.88
N GLY A 21 -3.60 -16.79 -12.96
CA GLY A 21 -4.71 -15.86 -13.10
C GLY A 21 -4.45 -14.47 -12.55
N GLU A 22 -3.36 -14.26 -11.82
CA GLU A 22 -3.01 -12.94 -11.30
C GLU A 22 -2.01 -12.17 -12.16
N ALA A 23 -1.64 -12.70 -13.32
CA ALA A 23 -0.67 -12.04 -14.21
C ALA A 23 -1.08 -10.62 -14.60
N PRO A 24 -2.35 -10.33 -14.96
CA PRO A 24 -2.74 -8.95 -15.28
C PRO A 24 -2.56 -8.00 -14.11
N LYS A 25 -2.90 -8.42 -12.90
CA LYS A 25 -2.73 -7.59 -11.69
C LYS A 25 -1.25 -7.41 -11.36
N ARG A 26 -0.46 -8.47 -11.49
CA ARG A 26 0.99 -8.39 -11.30
C ARG A 26 1.60 -7.37 -12.25
N ASP A 27 1.23 -7.42 -13.51
CA ASP A 27 1.79 -6.53 -14.51
C ASP A 27 1.39 -5.07 -14.24
N ALA A 28 0.14 -4.84 -13.84
CA ALA A 28 -0.33 -3.51 -13.45
C ALA A 28 0.43 -2.97 -12.23
N ALA A 29 0.63 -3.81 -11.22
CA ALA A 29 1.36 -3.42 -10.01
C ALA A 29 2.82 -3.08 -10.34
N ARG A 30 3.48 -3.91 -11.15
CA ARG A 30 4.87 -3.67 -11.55
C ARG A 30 5.01 -2.40 -12.39
N LYS A 31 4.04 -2.12 -13.23
CA LYS A 31 4.04 -0.89 -14.03
C LYS A 31 3.96 0.35 -13.15
N LEU A 32 3.13 0.33 -12.12
CA LEU A 32 3.06 1.41 -11.15
C LEU A 32 4.40 1.59 -10.42
N MET A 33 4.98 0.51 -9.95
CA MET A 33 6.22 0.57 -9.18
C MET A 33 7.39 1.03 -10.03
N ALA A 34 7.38 0.73 -11.33
CA ALA A 34 8.43 1.15 -12.25
C ALA A 34 8.48 2.66 -12.46
N GLN A 35 7.43 3.39 -12.10
CA GLN A 35 7.42 4.86 -12.21
C GLN A 35 8.28 5.55 -11.17
N ASP A 36 8.66 4.86 -10.12
CA ASP A 36 9.58 5.35 -9.07
C ASP A 36 9.12 6.64 -8.36
N ASN A 37 7.81 6.90 -8.36
CA ASN A 37 7.23 8.11 -7.77
C ASN A 37 6.36 7.83 -6.55
N TRP A 38 6.49 6.64 -5.98
CA TRP A 38 5.62 6.16 -4.91
C TRP A 38 6.33 6.14 -3.56
N GLY A 39 5.52 6.21 -2.53
CA GLY A 39 5.92 5.94 -1.15
C GLY A 39 4.93 5.02 -0.48
N LEU A 40 5.19 4.69 0.77
CA LEU A 40 4.31 3.84 1.55
C LEU A 40 4.47 4.15 3.04
N SER A 41 3.83 3.35 3.88
CA SER A 41 3.88 3.53 5.33
C SER A 41 4.42 2.28 6.01
N VAL A 42 4.85 2.42 7.26
CA VAL A 42 5.32 1.28 8.05
C VAL A 42 4.23 0.20 8.18
N PRO A 43 2.95 0.52 8.46
CA PRO A 43 1.91 -0.53 8.48
C PRO A 43 1.82 -1.32 7.19
N VAL A 44 1.98 -0.68 6.04
CA VAL A 44 1.98 -1.38 4.74
C VAL A 44 3.13 -2.38 4.67
N LEU A 45 4.32 -1.98 5.12
CA LEU A 45 5.47 -2.89 5.17
C LEU A 45 5.25 -4.04 6.14
N GLN A 46 4.64 -3.77 7.29
CA GLN A 46 4.33 -4.81 8.26
C GLN A 46 3.38 -5.85 7.68
N GLU A 47 2.32 -5.41 7.00
CA GLU A 47 1.39 -6.32 6.35
C GLU A 47 2.07 -7.13 5.25
N PHE A 48 2.92 -6.49 4.45
CA PHE A 48 3.67 -7.16 3.41
C PHE A 48 4.54 -8.27 4.02
N TYR A 49 5.29 -7.95 5.08
CA TYR A 49 6.17 -8.90 5.73
C TYR A 49 5.38 -10.09 6.30
N VAL A 50 4.29 -9.81 7.01
CA VAL A 50 3.46 -10.86 7.60
C VAL A 50 2.86 -11.76 6.53
N ASN A 51 2.31 -11.15 5.47
CA ASN A 51 1.65 -11.93 4.41
C ASN A 51 2.62 -12.80 3.61
N THR A 52 3.86 -12.33 3.39
CA THR A 52 4.83 -13.08 2.60
C THR A 52 5.50 -14.18 3.40
N THR A 53 5.58 -14.04 4.73
CA THR A 53 6.22 -15.04 5.60
C THR A 53 5.24 -16.02 6.23
N ARG A 54 3.96 -15.88 5.95
CA ARG A 54 2.93 -16.77 6.48
C ARG A 54 2.98 -18.10 5.76
N ALA A 55 3.71 -19.05 6.32
CA ALA A 55 4.17 -20.27 5.66
C ALA A 55 3.09 -21.31 5.34
N LYS A 56 1.82 -21.12 5.74
CA LYS A 56 0.85 -22.21 5.74
C LYS A 56 -0.41 -21.99 4.93
N LYS A 57 -0.47 -20.94 4.13
CA LYS A 57 -1.62 -20.77 3.26
C LYS A 57 -1.29 -21.30 1.87
N PRO A 58 -2.00 -22.34 1.41
CA PRO A 58 -1.78 -22.87 0.05
C PRO A 58 -2.06 -21.83 -1.04
N LYS A 59 -2.63 -20.67 -0.65
CA LYS A 59 -2.96 -19.59 -1.58
C LYS A 59 -2.13 -18.34 -1.36
N SER A 60 -1.02 -18.45 -0.64
CA SER A 60 -0.14 -17.31 -0.48
C SER A 60 0.42 -16.91 -1.84
N LYS A 61 0.35 -15.62 -2.16
CA LYS A 61 0.74 -15.09 -3.47
C LYS A 61 2.22 -15.26 -3.73
N ALA A 62 3.02 -15.24 -2.68
CA ALA A 62 4.42 -15.60 -2.73
C ALA A 62 4.86 -15.95 -1.32
N ALA A 63 5.26 -17.18 -1.11
CA ALA A 63 5.83 -17.60 0.17
C ALA A 63 7.32 -17.25 0.18
N MET A 64 7.74 -16.52 1.20
CA MET A 64 9.15 -16.13 1.37
C MET A 64 9.65 -16.63 2.71
N THR A 65 10.95 -16.94 2.76
CA THR A 65 11.63 -17.10 4.04
C THR A 65 11.74 -15.75 4.74
N LEU A 66 12.01 -15.77 6.05
CA LEU A 66 12.22 -14.53 6.79
C LEU A 66 13.35 -13.70 6.16
N ALA A 67 14.42 -14.36 5.72
CA ALA A 67 15.55 -13.68 5.09
C ALA A 67 15.13 -13.01 3.76
N GLN A 68 14.38 -13.73 2.94
CA GLN A 68 13.91 -13.19 1.66
C GLN A 68 12.97 -11.99 1.87
N ALA A 69 12.02 -12.15 2.79
CA ALA A 69 11.08 -11.06 3.08
C ALA A 69 11.79 -9.85 3.68
N GLY A 70 12.75 -10.08 4.57
CA GLY A 70 13.54 -9.01 5.15
C GLY A 70 14.34 -8.23 4.09
N ASN A 71 14.93 -8.95 3.14
CA ASN A 71 15.64 -8.31 2.04
C ASN A 71 14.70 -7.49 1.16
N ALA A 72 13.52 -8.03 0.87
CA ALA A 72 12.52 -7.31 0.06
C ALA A 72 12.08 -6.02 0.76
N VAL A 73 11.81 -6.09 2.06
CA VAL A 73 11.44 -4.91 2.85
C VAL A 73 12.55 -3.85 2.80
N GLN A 74 13.80 -4.27 2.98
CA GLN A 74 14.93 -3.33 2.95
C GLN A 74 15.07 -2.65 1.59
N HIS A 75 14.85 -3.36 0.49
CA HIS A 75 14.86 -2.76 -0.84
C HIS A 75 13.73 -1.75 -1.02
N ILE A 76 12.54 -2.09 -0.55
CA ILE A 76 11.38 -1.21 -0.64
C ILE A 76 11.60 0.05 0.20
N MET A 77 12.31 -0.05 1.31
CA MET A 77 12.61 1.09 2.19
C MET A 77 13.56 2.11 1.58
N ALA A 78 14.11 1.84 0.40
CA ALA A 78 14.81 2.88 -0.36
C ALA A 78 13.87 3.98 -0.86
N TYR A 79 12.58 3.69 -0.94
CA TYR A 79 11.54 4.67 -1.28
C TYR A 79 11.05 5.38 -0.02
N PRO A 80 10.34 6.51 -0.14
CA PRO A 80 9.82 7.21 1.04
C PRO A 80 8.88 6.32 1.85
N VAL A 81 9.15 6.18 3.14
CA VAL A 81 8.32 5.39 4.07
C VAL A 81 7.90 6.30 5.21
N VAL A 82 6.59 6.45 5.39
CA VAL A 82 6.05 7.26 6.48
C VAL A 82 6.17 6.47 7.79
N PRO A 83 6.86 7.02 8.80
CA PRO A 83 6.97 6.33 10.09
C PRO A 83 5.64 6.31 10.84
N ASN A 84 5.46 5.29 11.65
CA ASN A 84 4.25 5.10 12.43
C ASN A 84 4.38 5.82 13.77
N THR A 85 4.12 7.13 13.77
CA THR A 85 4.31 7.99 14.94
C THR A 85 2.99 8.24 15.66
N SER A 86 3.10 8.74 16.90
CA SER A 86 1.90 9.17 17.65
C SER A 86 1.20 10.34 16.98
N ALA A 87 1.95 11.23 16.31
CA ALA A 87 1.34 12.33 15.56
C ALA A 87 0.49 11.80 14.41
N LEU A 88 0.97 10.78 13.70
CA LEU A 88 0.21 10.15 12.63
C LEU A 88 -1.07 9.50 13.16
N LEU A 89 -0.99 8.84 14.31
CA LEU A 89 -2.15 8.24 14.98
C LEU A 89 -3.23 9.30 15.24
N LEU A 90 -2.83 10.42 15.84
CA LEU A 90 -3.78 11.49 16.16
C LEU A 90 -4.41 12.08 14.90
N GLN A 91 -3.63 12.26 13.85
CA GLN A 91 -4.14 12.72 12.56
C GLN A 91 -5.15 11.75 11.98
N ALA A 92 -4.87 10.45 12.04
CA ALA A 92 -5.78 9.42 11.55
C ALA A 92 -7.12 9.45 12.31
N MET A 93 -7.06 9.64 13.63
CA MET A 93 -8.27 9.73 14.44
C MET A 93 -9.14 10.90 14.01
N GLU A 94 -8.54 12.06 13.69
CA GLU A 94 -9.29 13.21 13.18
C GLU A 94 -9.88 12.93 11.79
N LEU A 95 -9.11 12.33 10.90
CA LEU A 95 -9.59 11.98 9.57
C LEU A 95 -10.73 10.97 9.62
N GLN A 96 -10.68 10.04 10.57
CA GLN A 96 -11.77 9.09 10.77
C GLN A 96 -13.08 9.80 11.09
N LYS A 97 -13.02 10.82 11.96
CA LYS A 97 -14.19 11.62 12.32
C LYS A 97 -14.73 12.41 11.13
N ILE A 98 -13.84 13.08 10.41
CA ILE A 98 -14.22 13.95 9.30
C ILE A 98 -14.85 13.15 8.17
N HIS A 99 -14.25 12.02 7.81
CA HIS A 99 -14.67 11.23 6.65
C HIS A 99 -15.54 10.04 6.98
N GLN A 100 -15.78 9.76 8.27
CA GLN A 100 -16.61 8.63 8.72
C GLN A 100 -16.18 7.31 8.08
N THR A 101 -14.88 7.09 8.03
CA THR A 101 -14.27 5.89 7.46
C THR A 101 -13.73 4.98 8.57
N SER A 102 -13.20 3.82 8.22
CA SER A 102 -12.53 2.96 9.20
C SER A 102 -11.24 3.63 9.68
N PHE A 103 -10.79 3.24 10.87
CA PHE A 103 -9.52 3.75 11.40
C PHE A 103 -8.35 3.39 10.49
N TRP A 104 -8.34 2.15 9.98
CA TRP A 104 -7.23 1.68 9.15
C TRP A 104 -7.17 2.42 7.82
N ASP A 105 -8.33 2.72 7.22
CA ASP A 105 -8.40 3.55 6.02
C ASP A 105 -7.91 4.96 6.33
N ALA A 106 -8.28 5.50 7.50
CA ALA A 106 -7.81 6.82 7.92
C ALA A 106 -6.29 6.85 8.10
N MET A 107 -5.68 5.76 8.58
CA MET A 107 -4.22 5.66 8.69
C MET A 107 -3.55 5.74 7.32
N VAL A 108 -4.12 5.09 6.31
CA VAL A 108 -3.60 5.15 4.94
C VAL A 108 -3.67 6.57 4.41
N ILE A 109 -4.80 7.24 4.62
CA ILE A 109 -4.97 8.63 4.16
C ILE A 109 -4.03 9.58 4.91
N ALA A 110 -3.83 9.37 6.21
CA ALA A 110 -2.88 10.17 6.99
C ALA A 110 -1.45 10.03 6.44
N ALA A 111 -1.06 8.81 6.09
CA ALA A 111 0.26 8.57 5.50
C ALA A 111 0.39 9.26 4.14
N ALA A 112 -0.66 9.24 3.32
CA ALA A 112 -0.64 9.95 2.04
C ALA A 112 -0.46 11.46 2.24
N HIS A 113 -1.10 12.04 3.25
CA HIS A 113 -0.91 13.44 3.61
C HIS A 113 0.55 13.74 3.96
N GLU A 114 1.17 12.88 4.77
CA GLU A 114 2.58 13.07 5.16
C GLU A 114 3.51 13.05 3.95
N LEU A 115 3.20 12.23 2.95
CA LEU A 115 3.99 12.16 1.71
C LEU A 115 3.71 13.32 0.77
N GLY A 116 2.66 14.11 1.00
CA GLY A 116 2.19 15.07 0.02
C GLY A 116 1.62 14.40 -1.22
N ALA A 117 1.20 13.14 -1.09
CA ALA A 117 0.66 12.37 -2.20
C ALA A 117 -0.77 12.78 -2.49
N LEU A 118 -1.13 12.83 -3.76
CA LEU A 118 -2.50 13.13 -4.20
C LEU A 118 -3.28 11.89 -4.59
N THR A 119 -2.62 10.74 -4.66
CA THR A 119 -3.25 9.48 -5.06
C THR A 119 -2.85 8.36 -4.10
N VAL A 120 -3.82 7.54 -3.73
CA VAL A 120 -3.60 6.27 -3.04
C VAL A 120 -4.03 5.15 -3.97
N TYR A 121 -3.11 4.25 -4.27
CA TYR A 121 -3.42 3.06 -5.06
C TYR A 121 -3.74 1.91 -4.12
N SER A 122 -4.98 1.43 -4.18
CA SER A 122 -5.46 0.36 -3.32
C SER A 122 -6.61 -0.39 -3.99
N GLU A 123 -6.62 -1.71 -3.84
CA GLU A 123 -7.74 -2.55 -4.25
C GLU A 123 -8.83 -2.56 -3.18
N ASP A 124 -8.46 -2.29 -1.92
CA ASP A 124 -9.37 -2.48 -0.78
C ASP A 124 -10.22 -1.25 -0.47
N LEU A 125 -9.74 -0.06 -0.81
CA LEU A 125 -10.52 1.16 -0.63
C LEU A 125 -11.42 1.41 -1.85
N ASN A 126 -12.39 2.31 -1.70
CA ASN A 126 -13.36 2.57 -2.77
C ASN A 126 -12.71 3.35 -3.92
N HIS A 127 -12.71 2.75 -5.10
CA HIS A 127 -12.18 3.38 -6.31
C HIS A 127 -12.91 4.70 -6.60
N GLY A 128 -12.12 5.73 -6.82
CA GLY A 128 -12.62 7.06 -7.15
C GLY A 128 -13.02 7.90 -5.96
N GLN A 129 -13.00 7.37 -4.74
CA GLN A 129 -13.36 8.14 -3.56
C GLN A 129 -12.29 9.18 -3.27
N ARG A 130 -12.74 10.36 -2.82
CA ARG A 130 -11.85 11.46 -2.46
C ARG A 130 -11.89 11.70 -0.96
N TYR A 131 -10.70 11.97 -0.41
CA TYR A 131 -10.52 12.38 0.97
C TYR A 131 -9.77 13.72 0.93
N GLY A 132 -10.54 14.81 0.90
CA GLY A 132 -9.94 16.12 0.62
C GLY A 132 -9.41 16.16 -0.81
N ASN A 133 -8.11 16.42 -0.96
CA ASN A 133 -7.45 16.43 -2.27
C ASN A 133 -6.81 15.10 -2.65
N ILE A 134 -6.98 14.08 -1.81
CA ILE A 134 -6.44 12.74 -2.09
C ILE A 134 -7.51 11.89 -2.77
N THR A 135 -7.16 11.27 -3.89
CA THR A 135 -8.06 10.38 -4.63
C THR A 135 -7.57 8.94 -4.52
N VAL A 136 -8.50 8.03 -4.23
CA VAL A 136 -8.21 6.60 -4.23
C VAL A 136 -8.41 6.05 -5.64
N VAL A 137 -7.44 5.30 -6.13
CA VAL A 137 -7.51 4.62 -7.42
C VAL A 137 -7.23 3.15 -7.22
N ASN A 138 -8.14 2.29 -7.70
CA ASN A 138 -7.89 0.87 -7.78
C ASN A 138 -7.16 0.61 -9.11
N PRO A 139 -5.85 0.27 -9.08
CA PRO A 139 -5.09 0.11 -10.30
C PRO A 139 -5.46 -1.15 -11.07
N PHE A 140 -6.28 -2.01 -10.47
CA PHE A 140 -6.75 -3.27 -11.04
C PHE A 140 -8.19 -3.17 -11.56
N HIS A 141 -8.75 -1.97 -11.54
CA HIS A 141 -10.12 -1.73 -11.97
C HIS A 141 -10.18 -1.78 -13.50
N LEU A 142 -11.04 -2.66 -14.02
CA LEU A 142 -11.07 -2.95 -15.45
C LEU A 142 -11.68 -1.86 -16.31
N ASP A 143 -12.48 -0.98 -15.69
CA ASP A 143 -13.21 0.07 -16.40
C ASP A 143 -12.49 1.43 -16.38
N SER A 144 -11.26 1.43 -15.93
CA SER A 144 -10.49 2.66 -15.87
C SER A 144 -9.91 3.05 -17.22
#